data_4f64f7fb1b0954e96fee4eb0b6df4770
#
_entry.id   4f64f7fb1b0954e96fee4eb0b6df4770
#
_cell.length_a   1.000
_cell.length_b   1.000
_cell.length_c   1.000
_cell.angle_alpha   90.00
_cell.angle_beta   90.00
_cell.angle_gamma   90.00
#
_symmetry.space_group_name_H-M   'P 1'
#
loop_
_entity.id
_entity.type
_entity.pdbx_description
1 polymer ?
#
loop_
_entity_poly.entity_id
_entity_poly.type
_entity_poly.pdbx_seq_one_letter_code
_entity_poly.pdbx_strand_id
1 'polypeptide(L)'
;MKKLLLLLLFAGVAGAAQKPNIIFIMVDDMGRDWVSCYGAKHQTPNIDRLAKEGVRYQTAWCTPICTPTRVTLLTGQYPCHHGWVQHYDVPRWGGAGLR
;
A
#
# COMPACT_ATOMS: atom_id res chain seq x y z
N MET A 1 -13.98 -6.99 -47.80
CA MET A 1 -12.77 -6.17 -47.79
C MET A 1 -12.84 -5.01 -46.80
N LYS A 2 -13.94 -4.22 -46.70
CA LYS A 2 -14.05 -3.08 -45.75
C LYS A 2 -14.02 -3.50 -44.26
N LYS A 3 -14.56 -4.67 -43.87
CA LYS A 3 -14.54 -5.19 -42.49
C LYS A 3 -13.16 -5.68 -42.02
N LEU A 4 -12.32 -6.17 -42.94
CA LEU A 4 -10.96 -6.61 -42.67
C LEU A 4 -10.04 -5.40 -42.41
N LEU A 5 -10.26 -4.31 -43.14
CA LEU A 5 -9.51 -3.06 -42.97
C LEU A 5 -9.79 -2.40 -41.61
N LEU A 6 -11.04 -2.51 -41.12
CA LEU A 6 -11.44 -1.98 -39.80
C LEU A 6 -10.76 -2.75 -38.65
N LEU A 7 -10.58 -4.07 -38.79
CA LEU A 7 -9.91 -4.91 -37.79
C LEU A 7 -8.39 -4.61 -37.71
N LEU A 8 -7.75 -4.27 -38.81
CA LEU A 8 -6.34 -3.90 -38.87
C LEU A 8 -6.08 -2.52 -38.24
N LEU A 9 -7.01 -1.59 -38.30
CA LEU A 9 -6.93 -0.29 -37.65
C LEU A 9 -7.03 -0.37 -36.10
N PHE A 10 -7.71 -1.38 -35.53
CA PHE A 10 -7.78 -1.58 -34.11
C PHE A 10 -6.56 -2.32 -33.50
N ALA A 11 -5.80 -3.06 -34.33
CA ALA A 11 -4.60 -3.77 -33.87
C ALA A 11 -3.38 -2.85 -33.64
N GLY A 12 -3.43 -1.59 -34.08
CA GLY A 12 -2.30 -0.66 -34.03
C GLY A 12 -2.16 0.14 -32.71
N VAL A 13 -3.06 0.00 -31.73
CA VAL A 13 -3.07 0.82 -30.50
C VAL A 13 -2.65 0.05 -29.25
N ALA A 14 -2.21 -1.19 -29.38
CA ALA A 14 -1.55 -1.90 -28.29
C ALA A 14 -0.08 -1.43 -28.18
N GLY A 15 0.13 -0.14 -27.98
CA GLY A 15 1.40 0.39 -27.50
C GLY A 15 1.71 -0.31 -26.20
N ALA A 16 2.87 -0.97 -26.08
CA ALA A 16 3.32 -1.60 -24.86
C ALA A 16 3.32 -0.52 -23.75
N ALA A 17 2.29 -0.53 -22.91
CA ALA A 17 2.21 0.38 -21.78
C ALA A 17 3.46 0.17 -20.94
N GLN A 18 4.32 1.18 -20.85
CA GLN A 18 5.47 1.12 -19.96
C GLN A 18 4.98 0.83 -18.55
N LYS A 19 5.54 -0.20 -17.93
CA LYS A 19 5.21 -0.52 -16.56
C LYS A 19 5.60 0.66 -15.68
N PRO A 20 4.69 1.18 -14.84
CA PRO A 20 5.01 2.31 -13.97
C PRO A 20 6.03 1.92 -12.90
N ASN A 21 6.85 2.85 -12.50
CA ASN A 21 7.63 2.72 -11.27
C ASN A 21 6.69 2.86 -10.07
N ILE A 22 6.85 1.99 -9.08
CA ILE A 22 6.05 2.02 -7.86
C ILE A 22 6.98 2.35 -6.69
N ILE A 23 6.66 3.43 -5.97
CA ILE A 23 7.31 3.80 -4.71
C ILE A 23 6.28 3.56 -3.61
N PHE A 24 6.60 2.65 -2.69
CA PHE A 24 5.77 2.37 -1.53
C PHE A 24 6.42 2.96 -0.28
N ILE A 25 5.70 3.84 0.43
CA ILE A 25 6.17 4.48 1.66
C ILE A 25 5.26 4.03 2.80
N MET A 26 5.83 3.30 3.76
CA MET A 26 5.15 2.91 4.99
C MET A 26 5.75 3.68 6.17
N VAL A 27 4.95 4.52 6.76
CA VAL A 27 5.33 5.31 7.94
C VAL A 27 5.01 4.50 9.20
N ASP A 28 5.90 4.54 10.19
CA ASP A 28 5.68 3.94 11.51
C ASP A 28 5.18 4.99 12.51
N ASP A 29 4.34 4.58 13.45
CA ASP A 29 3.81 5.41 14.54
C ASP A 29 3.10 6.70 14.11
N MET A 30 2.64 6.79 12.86
CA MET A 30 1.91 7.95 12.35
C MET A 30 0.41 7.63 12.22
N GLY A 31 -0.39 8.19 13.14
CA GLY A 31 -1.84 8.13 13.03
C GLY A 31 -2.38 9.12 11.99
N ARG A 32 -3.61 8.89 11.55
CA ARG A 32 -4.28 9.79 10.59
C ARG A 32 -4.41 11.21 11.14
N ASP A 33 -4.48 11.39 12.47
CA ASP A 33 -4.57 12.70 13.14
C ASP A 33 -3.30 13.54 13.02
N TRP A 34 -2.23 12.98 12.48
CA TRP A 34 -0.96 13.65 12.19
C TRP A 34 -0.86 14.15 10.73
N VAL A 35 -1.91 14.01 9.95
CA VAL A 35 -1.89 14.37 8.53
C VAL A 35 -2.97 15.42 8.25
N SER A 36 -2.57 16.59 7.71
CA SER A 36 -3.50 17.72 7.56
C SER A 36 -4.66 17.46 6.61
N CYS A 37 -4.51 16.67 5.55
CA CYS A 37 -5.64 16.29 4.69
C CYS A 37 -6.69 15.40 5.37
N TYR A 38 -6.41 14.91 6.59
CA TYR A 38 -7.36 14.22 7.46
C TYR A 38 -7.77 15.04 8.69
N GLY A 39 -7.37 16.32 8.77
CA GLY A 39 -7.79 17.24 9.82
C GLY A 39 -6.77 17.52 10.91
N ALA A 40 -5.49 17.15 10.73
CA ALA A 40 -4.43 17.54 11.66
C ALA A 40 -4.31 19.07 11.79
N LYS A 41 -3.94 19.53 12.99
CA LYS A 41 -3.74 20.97 13.26
C LYS A 41 -2.47 21.53 12.60
N HIS A 42 -1.45 20.70 12.43
CA HIS A 42 -0.20 21.06 11.75
C HIS A 42 -0.30 20.75 10.26
N GLN A 43 0.53 21.38 9.47
CA GLN A 43 0.52 21.26 8.02
C GLN A 43 1.42 20.14 7.52
N THR A 44 0.92 19.34 6.58
CA THR A 44 1.68 18.30 5.86
C THR A 44 1.61 18.53 4.34
N PRO A 45 2.16 19.66 3.83
CA PRO A 45 1.87 20.14 2.48
C PRO A 45 2.23 19.15 1.36
N ASN A 46 3.27 18.36 1.53
CA ASN A 46 3.66 17.37 0.52
C ASN A 46 2.69 16.18 0.49
N ILE A 47 2.22 15.72 1.65
CA ILE A 47 1.21 14.64 1.74
C ILE A 47 -0.13 15.17 1.22
N ASP A 48 -0.49 16.39 1.57
CA ASP A 48 -1.72 17.03 1.10
C ASP A 48 -1.74 17.18 -0.42
N ARG A 49 -0.58 17.51 -1.02
CA ARG A 49 -0.45 17.57 -2.48
C ARG A 49 -0.69 16.19 -3.10
N LEU A 50 -0.07 15.13 -2.58
CA LEU A 50 -0.30 13.77 -3.06
C LEU A 50 -1.78 13.36 -2.91
N ALA A 51 -2.41 13.71 -1.79
CA ALA A 51 -3.82 13.43 -1.56
C ALA A 51 -4.76 14.20 -2.52
N LYS A 52 -4.36 15.38 -2.97
CA LYS A 52 -5.10 16.20 -3.92
C LYS A 52 -4.94 15.75 -5.37
N GLU A 53 -3.73 15.32 -5.74
CA GLU A 53 -3.38 14.91 -7.11
C GLU A 53 -3.70 13.44 -7.39
N GLY A 54 -3.85 12.61 -6.35
CA GLY A 54 -4.08 11.18 -6.44
C GLY A 54 -5.38 10.72 -5.80
N VAL A 55 -5.40 9.47 -5.36
CA VAL A 55 -6.53 8.87 -4.65
C VAL A 55 -6.27 8.84 -3.15
N ARG A 56 -7.17 9.42 -2.38
CA ARG A 56 -7.13 9.42 -0.92
C ARG A 56 -8.19 8.47 -0.36
N TYR A 57 -7.77 7.43 0.33
CA TYR A 57 -8.67 6.53 1.04
C TYR A 57 -9.09 7.13 2.39
N GLN A 58 -10.38 7.13 2.67
CA GLN A 58 -10.92 7.58 3.97
C GLN A 58 -10.72 6.51 5.06
N THR A 59 -10.74 5.26 4.65
CA THR A 59 -10.57 4.11 5.54
C THR A 59 -9.57 3.14 4.93
N ALA A 60 -8.55 2.82 5.68
CA ALA A 60 -7.59 1.76 5.39
C ALA A 60 -7.30 1.01 6.69
N TRP A 61 -7.20 -0.30 6.61
CA TRP A 61 -6.95 -1.17 7.75
C TRP A 61 -5.58 -1.79 7.69
N CYS A 62 -4.92 -1.88 8.82
CA CYS A 62 -3.71 -2.66 9.02
C CYS A 62 -3.87 -3.47 10.31
N THR A 63 -2.92 -4.34 10.60
CA THR A 63 -2.89 -4.99 11.92
C THR A 63 -2.47 -4.00 13.00
N PRO A 64 -2.84 -4.22 14.27
CA PRO A 64 -2.57 -3.26 15.35
C PRO A 64 -1.09 -2.99 15.63
N ILE A 65 -0.19 -3.88 15.18
CA ILE A 65 1.24 -3.82 15.45
C ILE A 65 2.03 -3.76 14.14
N CYS A 66 3.16 -3.03 14.14
CA CYS A 66 3.99 -2.81 12.94
C CYS A 66 4.53 -4.11 12.35
N THR A 67 5.04 -5.05 13.15
CA THR A 67 5.63 -6.32 12.65
C THR A 67 4.63 -7.14 11.82
N PRO A 68 3.44 -7.50 12.31
CA PRO A 68 2.46 -8.23 11.50
C PRO A 68 2.03 -7.46 10.25
N THR A 69 1.86 -6.13 10.35
CA THR A 69 1.51 -5.28 9.21
C THR A 69 2.58 -5.34 8.12
N ARG A 70 3.85 -5.25 8.49
CA ARG A 70 4.98 -5.30 7.54
C ARG A 70 5.12 -6.67 6.90
N VAL A 71 4.98 -7.74 7.69
CA VAL A 71 5.01 -9.12 7.16
C VAL A 71 3.84 -9.36 6.21
N THR A 72 2.63 -8.92 6.57
CA THR A 72 1.44 -9.00 5.70
C THR A 72 1.70 -8.30 4.36
N LEU A 73 2.27 -7.09 4.40
CA LEU A 73 2.58 -6.34 3.18
C LEU A 73 3.61 -7.05 2.29
N LEU A 74 4.70 -7.54 2.90
CA LEU A 74 5.79 -8.16 2.16
C LEU A 74 5.44 -9.55 1.61
N THR A 75 4.54 -10.27 2.28
CA THR A 75 4.16 -11.63 1.89
C THR A 75 2.83 -11.72 1.13
N GLY A 76 2.01 -10.68 1.22
CA GLY A 76 0.62 -10.71 0.72
C GLY A 76 -0.28 -11.66 1.50
N GLN A 77 0.13 -12.13 2.68
CA GLN A 77 -0.59 -13.07 3.52
C GLN A 77 -1.11 -12.40 4.79
N TYR A 78 -2.23 -12.88 5.31
CA TYR A 78 -2.74 -12.45 6.61
C TYR A 78 -1.97 -13.09 7.77
N PRO A 79 -1.96 -12.48 8.99
CA PRO A 79 -1.25 -12.99 10.16
C PRO A 79 -1.59 -14.45 10.53
N CYS A 80 -2.81 -14.89 10.30
CA CYS A 80 -3.23 -16.28 10.52
C CYS A 80 -2.51 -17.29 9.60
N HIS A 81 -1.98 -16.84 8.46
CA HIS A 81 -1.23 -17.69 7.53
C HIS A 81 0.27 -17.61 7.73
N HIS A 82 0.82 -16.40 7.96
CA HIS A 82 2.27 -16.24 8.14
C HIS A 82 2.74 -16.38 9.60
N GLY A 83 1.82 -16.44 10.57
CA GLY A 83 2.12 -16.71 11.97
C GLY A 83 2.71 -15.54 12.77
N TRP A 84 3.06 -14.43 12.15
CA TRP A 84 3.58 -13.24 12.83
C TRP A 84 2.42 -12.38 13.35
N VAL A 85 2.03 -12.60 14.60
CA VAL A 85 0.89 -11.93 15.23
C VAL A 85 1.29 -10.87 16.27
N GLN A 86 2.60 -10.79 16.60
CA GLN A 86 3.17 -9.85 17.57
C GLN A 86 4.67 -9.63 17.32
N HIS A 87 5.35 -8.84 18.18
CA HIS A 87 6.79 -8.62 18.14
C HIS A 87 7.55 -9.83 18.71
N TYR A 88 7.98 -10.74 17.86
CA TYR A 88 8.76 -11.91 18.28
C TYR A 88 10.24 -11.61 18.57
N ASP A 89 10.73 -10.50 18.09
CA ASP A 89 12.10 -10.02 18.25
C ASP A 89 12.38 -9.37 19.61
N VAL A 90 11.34 -9.15 20.43
CA VAL A 90 11.49 -8.56 21.76
C VAL A 90 11.43 -9.66 22.83
N PRO A 91 12.57 -10.02 23.49
CA PRO A 91 12.64 -11.15 24.45
C PRO A 91 11.60 -11.08 25.57
N ARG A 92 11.29 -9.87 26.05
CA ARG A 92 10.29 -9.64 27.12
C ARG A 92 8.85 -10.00 26.73
N TRP A 93 8.58 -10.22 25.43
CA TRP A 93 7.25 -10.52 24.93
C TRP A 93 7.08 -12.02 24.62
N GLY A 94 8.04 -12.83 25.06
CA GLY A 94 7.98 -14.27 24.93
C GLY A 94 8.09 -14.75 23.48
N GLY A 95 9.10 -14.29 22.77
CA GLY A 95 9.38 -14.70 21.40
C GLY A 95 9.46 -16.22 21.26
N ALA A 96 8.32 -16.87 21.13
CA ALA A 96 8.24 -18.23 20.64
C ALA A 96 8.52 -18.16 19.15
N GLY A 97 9.66 -18.67 18.74
CA GLY A 97 9.99 -18.77 17.33
C GLY A 97 8.84 -19.36 16.53
N LEU A 98 8.76 -18.96 15.30
CA LEU A 98 7.85 -19.56 14.32
C LEU A 98 7.99 -21.08 14.39
N ARG A 99 6.91 -21.78 14.69
CA ARG A 99 6.85 -23.24 14.61
C ARG A 99 6.54 -23.65 13.19
#